data_409bdd5c2c47ef4dc10bd4aa05f526b8
#
_entry.id   409bdd5c2c47ef4dc10bd4aa05f526b8
#
_cell.length_a   1.000
_cell.length_b   1.000
_cell.length_c   1.000
_cell.angle_alpha   90.00
_cell.angle_beta   90.00
_cell.angle_gamma   90.00
#
_symmetry.space_group_name_H-M   'P 1'
#
loop_
_entity.id
_entity.type
_entity.pdbx_description
1 polymer ?
#
loop_
_entity_poly.entity_id
_entity_poly.type
_entity_poly.pdbx_seq_one_letter_code
_entity_poly.pdbx_strand_id
1 'polypeptide(L)'
;MAIFTKKPETDEKVEYKADEKSATLGNGPTVRIPSILIQPRISEKAGAMAQMNKYVFLVATGTNKVEVKKAVEAAYKVKVIQVNVVNNKGKSRNFGRTKGTTSDFKKAIVTLKKGDKIEGITETI
;
A
#
# COMPACT_ATOMS: atom_id res chain seq x y z
N MET A 1 23.34 -53.08 -12.25
CA MET A 1 22.76 -52.78 -10.89
C MET A 1 22.53 -51.29 -10.78
N ALA A 2 21.29 -50.87 -10.88
CA ALA A 2 20.96 -49.46 -10.72
C ALA A 2 20.69 -49.18 -9.24
N ILE A 3 21.52 -48.39 -8.62
CA ILE A 3 21.30 -47.91 -7.25
C ILE A 3 20.44 -46.66 -7.38
N PHE A 4 19.16 -46.76 -7.08
CA PHE A 4 18.29 -45.61 -6.91
C PHE A 4 18.56 -45.02 -5.52
N THR A 5 19.34 -43.97 -5.45
CA THR A 5 19.39 -43.13 -4.28
C THR A 5 18.15 -42.24 -4.25
N LYS A 6 17.21 -42.64 -3.42
CA LYS A 6 16.03 -41.86 -3.10
C LYS A 6 16.47 -40.58 -2.41
N LYS A 7 16.28 -39.46 -3.10
CA LYS A 7 16.53 -38.13 -2.56
C LYS A 7 15.55 -37.86 -1.42
N PRO A 8 15.97 -37.52 -0.21
CA PRO A 8 15.01 -37.15 0.82
C PRO A 8 14.40 -35.81 0.47
N GLU A 9 13.11 -35.81 0.28
CA GLU A 9 12.31 -34.57 0.29
C GLU A 9 12.32 -34.06 1.72
N THR A 10 13.14 -33.08 2.01
CA THR A 10 13.01 -32.26 3.19
C THR A 10 12.01 -31.17 2.89
N ASP A 11 10.77 -31.40 3.28
CA ASP A 11 9.79 -30.36 3.47
C ASP A 11 10.26 -29.44 4.62
N GLU A 12 11.13 -28.49 4.31
CA GLU A 12 11.39 -27.37 5.20
C GLU A 12 10.21 -26.42 5.14
N LYS A 13 9.27 -26.67 6.04
CA LYS A 13 8.23 -25.75 6.41
C LYS A 13 8.88 -24.52 7.04
N VAL A 14 9.19 -23.52 6.23
CA VAL A 14 9.70 -22.24 6.72
C VAL A 14 8.54 -21.53 7.40
N GLU A 15 8.45 -21.65 8.71
CA GLU A 15 7.60 -20.81 9.54
C GLU A 15 8.18 -19.40 9.54
N TYR A 16 7.57 -18.51 8.77
CA TYR A 16 7.78 -17.09 8.95
C TYR A 16 7.10 -16.66 10.26
N LYS A 17 7.87 -16.58 11.32
CA LYS A 17 7.45 -15.87 12.51
C LYS A 17 7.38 -14.40 12.13
N ALA A 18 6.15 -13.91 11.94
CA ALA A 18 5.87 -12.49 11.87
C ALA A 18 6.19 -11.88 13.23
N ASP A 19 7.26 -11.11 13.32
CA ASP A 19 7.55 -10.30 14.51
C ASP A 19 6.43 -9.25 14.63
N GLU A 20 5.54 -9.51 15.57
CA GLU A 20 4.55 -8.56 16.05
C GLU A 20 5.26 -7.42 16.79
N LYS A 21 5.60 -6.35 16.10
CA LYS A 21 5.75 -5.05 16.76
C LYS A 21 4.42 -4.32 16.66
N SER A 22 3.58 -4.53 17.67
CA SER A 22 2.38 -3.77 17.94
C SER A 22 2.75 -2.34 18.32
N ALA A 23 2.55 -1.39 17.43
CA ALA A 23 2.44 0.00 17.80
C ALA A 23 0.98 0.29 18.15
N THR A 24 0.67 0.32 19.44
CA THR A 24 -0.63 0.69 19.98
C THR A 24 -0.73 2.21 20.03
N LEU A 25 -1.58 2.82 19.21
CA LEU A 25 -2.01 4.20 19.36
C LEU A 25 -3.47 4.34 18.92
N GLY A 26 -4.36 4.55 19.90
CA GLY A 26 -5.67 5.21 19.74
C GLY A 26 -6.85 4.30 19.40
N ASN A 27 -7.87 4.37 20.26
CA ASN A 27 -9.17 3.73 20.15
C ASN A 27 -9.90 4.07 18.85
N GLY A 28 -9.89 3.12 17.91
CA GLY A 28 -10.71 3.05 16.72
C GLY A 28 -10.65 1.62 16.19
N PRO A 29 -11.56 1.16 15.35
CA PRO A 29 -11.46 -0.16 14.77
C PRO A 29 -10.12 -0.24 14.03
N THR A 30 -9.17 -0.96 14.61
CA THR A 30 -7.81 -1.11 14.10
C THR A 30 -7.86 -1.96 12.84
N VAL A 31 -8.15 -1.33 11.72
CA VAL A 31 -7.93 -1.95 10.42
C VAL A 31 -6.41 -2.10 10.30
N ARG A 32 -5.91 -3.31 10.40
CA ARG A 32 -4.49 -3.61 10.15
C ARG A 32 -4.22 -3.29 8.69
N ILE A 33 -3.78 -2.06 8.43
CA ILE A 33 -3.35 -1.64 7.11
C ILE A 33 -2.07 -2.41 6.82
N PRO A 34 -2.02 -3.24 5.77
CA PRO A 34 -0.79 -3.91 5.41
C PRO A 34 0.30 -2.84 5.19
N SER A 35 1.54 -3.17 5.52
CA SER A 35 2.71 -2.26 5.42
C SER A 35 2.91 -1.63 4.03
N ILE A 36 2.18 -2.14 3.04
CA ILE A 36 2.13 -1.64 1.66
C ILE A 36 1.44 -0.27 1.56
N LEU A 37 0.33 -0.08 2.31
CA LEU A 37 -0.40 1.18 2.37
C LEU A 37 0.13 2.02 3.54
N ILE A 38 0.77 3.15 3.23
CA ILE A 38 1.34 4.03 4.25
C ILE A 38 0.22 4.90 4.84
N GLN A 39 -0.48 5.64 3.97
CA GLN A 39 -1.59 6.52 4.38
C GLN A 39 -2.45 6.93 3.18
N PRO A 40 -3.73 7.23 3.38
CA PRO A 40 -4.54 7.90 2.37
C PRO A 40 -4.06 9.34 2.18
N ARG A 41 -4.08 9.83 0.94
CA ARG A 41 -3.74 11.22 0.64
C ARG A 41 -5.00 12.05 0.50
N ILE A 42 -5.19 12.97 1.43
CA ILE A 42 -6.31 13.91 1.44
C ILE A 42 -5.85 15.21 0.79
N SER A 43 -6.54 15.67 -0.23
CA SER A 43 -6.37 16.94 -0.90
C SER A 43 -7.66 17.29 -1.64
N GLU A 44 -7.87 18.57 -1.99
CA GLU A 44 -9.06 18.99 -2.77
C GLU A 44 -9.22 18.16 -4.05
N LYS A 45 -8.13 17.91 -4.77
CA LYS A 45 -8.14 17.06 -5.96
C LYS A 45 -8.51 15.61 -5.63
N ALA A 46 -8.03 15.06 -4.53
CA ALA A 46 -8.40 13.71 -4.09
C ALA A 46 -9.88 13.64 -3.71
N GLY A 47 -10.42 14.70 -3.09
CA GLY A 47 -11.85 14.81 -2.79
C GLY A 47 -12.71 14.81 -4.05
N ALA A 48 -12.34 15.60 -5.05
CA ALA A 48 -13.04 15.60 -6.34
C ALA A 48 -12.96 14.22 -7.02
N MET A 49 -11.83 13.51 -6.91
CA MET A 49 -11.69 12.16 -7.45
C MET A 49 -12.51 11.13 -6.68
N ALA A 50 -12.72 11.33 -5.37
CA ALA A 50 -13.53 10.44 -4.53
C ALA A 50 -15.00 10.40 -5.01
N GLN A 51 -15.52 11.52 -5.54
CA GLN A 51 -16.85 11.57 -6.18
C GLN A 51 -16.95 10.64 -7.41
N MET A 52 -15.81 10.35 -8.05
CA MET A 52 -15.70 9.41 -9.16
C MET A 52 -15.29 8.00 -8.71
N ASN A 53 -15.42 7.67 -7.41
CA ASN A 53 -14.97 6.41 -6.80
C ASN A 53 -13.46 6.14 -6.99
N LYS A 54 -12.64 7.20 -7.03
CA LYS A 54 -11.18 7.11 -7.13
C LYS A 54 -10.55 7.64 -5.85
N TYR A 55 -9.74 6.83 -5.22
CA TYR A 55 -9.06 7.15 -3.97
C TYR A 55 -7.55 7.14 -4.15
N VAL A 56 -6.85 8.08 -3.50
CA VAL A 56 -5.40 8.22 -3.62
C VAL A 56 -4.74 7.78 -2.32
N PHE A 57 -3.79 6.85 -2.44
CA PHE A 57 -2.99 6.34 -1.32
C PHE A 57 -1.51 6.60 -1.56
N LEU A 58 -0.77 6.90 -0.49
CA LEU A 58 0.67 6.77 -0.45
C LEU A 58 1.02 5.31 -0.16
N VAL A 59 1.87 4.74 -1.00
CA VAL A 59 2.28 3.34 -0.90
C VAL A 59 3.80 3.24 -0.85
N ALA A 60 4.29 2.13 -0.34
CA ALA A 60 5.72 1.85 -0.32
C ALA A 60 6.31 1.83 -1.74
N THR A 61 7.52 2.36 -1.90
CA THR A 61 8.14 2.56 -3.21
C THR A 61 8.38 1.27 -4.00
N GLY A 62 8.60 0.15 -3.30
CA GLY A 62 8.84 -1.17 -3.90
C GLY A 62 7.60 -1.96 -4.33
N THR A 63 6.37 -1.46 -4.07
CA THR A 63 5.14 -2.23 -4.28
C THR A 63 4.64 -2.24 -5.72
N ASN A 64 4.02 -3.35 -6.12
CA ASN A 64 3.36 -3.54 -7.40
C ASN A 64 1.85 -3.22 -7.36
N LYS A 65 1.26 -2.99 -8.53
CA LYS A 65 -0.19 -2.73 -8.67
C LYS A 65 -1.06 -3.82 -8.05
N VAL A 66 -0.67 -5.08 -8.23
CA VAL A 66 -1.40 -6.25 -7.72
C VAL A 66 -1.37 -6.30 -6.19
N GLU A 67 -0.24 -5.98 -5.59
CA GLU A 67 -0.08 -5.92 -4.14
C GLU A 67 -0.92 -4.80 -3.53
N VAL A 68 -0.91 -3.61 -4.16
CA VAL A 68 -1.75 -2.48 -3.74
C VAL A 68 -3.23 -2.85 -3.82
N LYS A 69 -3.67 -3.51 -4.90
CA LYS A 69 -5.05 -3.99 -5.04
C LYS A 69 -5.44 -4.90 -3.89
N LYS A 70 -4.67 -5.95 -3.64
CA LYS A 70 -4.91 -6.90 -2.54
C LYS A 70 -4.92 -6.21 -1.17
N ALA A 71 -3.99 -5.28 -0.95
CA ALA A 71 -3.88 -4.54 0.29
C ALA A 71 -5.11 -3.67 0.56
N VAL A 72 -5.62 -2.95 -0.46
CA VAL A 72 -6.83 -2.13 -0.33
C VAL A 72 -8.07 -3.00 -0.12
N GLU A 73 -8.21 -4.09 -0.88
CA GLU A 73 -9.33 -5.02 -0.73
C GLU A 73 -9.35 -5.68 0.65
N ALA A 74 -8.19 -6.03 1.20
CA ALA A 74 -8.07 -6.61 2.54
C ALA A 74 -8.34 -5.59 3.66
N ALA A 75 -7.84 -4.34 3.51
CA ALA A 75 -7.96 -3.31 4.53
C ALA A 75 -9.38 -2.73 4.63
N TYR A 76 -9.98 -2.44 3.50
CA TYR A 76 -11.27 -1.72 3.43
C TYR A 76 -12.45 -2.59 3.03
N LYS A 77 -12.24 -3.86 2.70
CA LYS A 77 -13.28 -4.83 2.25
C LYS A 77 -14.11 -4.32 1.06
N VAL A 78 -13.47 -3.58 0.18
CA VAL A 78 -14.06 -3.00 -1.04
C VAL A 78 -13.54 -3.70 -2.29
N LYS A 79 -14.27 -3.62 -3.40
CA LYS A 79 -13.87 -4.24 -4.66
C LYS A 79 -13.15 -3.24 -5.56
N VAL A 80 -11.87 -3.52 -5.86
CA VAL A 80 -11.03 -2.66 -6.70
C VAL A 80 -11.10 -3.10 -8.16
N ILE A 81 -11.49 -2.16 -9.03
CA ILE A 81 -11.53 -2.37 -10.49
C ILE A 81 -10.14 -2.16 -11.09
N GLN A 82 -9.53 -1.02 -10.79
CA GLN A 82 -8.27 -0.59 -11.40
C GLN A 82 -7.36 0.10 -10.39
N VAL A 83 -6.06 -0.10 -10.55
CA VAL A 83 -5.02 0.60 -9.79
C VAL A 83 -4.04 1.24 -10.74
N ASN A 84 -3.87 2.55 -10.63
CA ASN A 84 -2.85 3.32 -11.33
C ASN A 84 -1.78 3.77 -10.34
N VAL A 85 -0.53 3.50 -10.67
CA VAL A 85 0.60 3.81 -9.82
C VAL A 85 1.43 4.92 -10.45
N VAL A 86 1.78 5.93 -9.66
CA VAL A 86 2.61 7.06 -10.05
C VAL A 86 3.82 7.13 -9.13
N ASN A 87 5.02 7.04 -9.71
CA ASN A 87 6.27 7.22 -9.00
C ASN A 87 6.69 8.68 -9.08
N ASN A 88 6.84 9.34 -7.95
CA ASN A 88 7.36 10.69 -7.85
C ASN A 88 8.78 10.64 -7.31
N LYS A 89 9.75 10.94 -8.17
CA LYS A 89 11.15 11.09 -7.77
C LYS A 89 11.36 12.39 -7.01
N GLY A 90 12.25 12.36 -6.04
CA GLY A 90 12.66 13.52 -5.29
C GLY A 90 13.26 14.60 -6.19
N LYS A 91 13.02 15.85 -5.83
CA LYS A 91 13.57 17.02 -6.53
C LYS A 91 14.87 17.45 -5.87
N SER A 92 15.84 17.88 -6.67
CA SER A 92 17.05 18.51 -6.13
C SER A 92 16.70 19.86 -5.50
N ARG A 93 17.23 20.11 -4.33
CA ARG A 93 17.08 21.35 -3.57
C ARG A 93 18.44 21.83 -3.11
N ASN A 94 18.67 23.13 -3.21
CA ASN A 94 19.89 23.78 -2.73
C ASN A 94 19.54 24.63 -1.51
N PHE A 95 20.29 24.45 -0.44
CA PHE A 95 20.23 25.31 0.72
C PHE A 95 21.61 25.95 0.90
N GLY A 96 21.75 27.19 0.41
CA GLY A 96 23.03 27.85 0.35
C GLY A 96 24.05 27.08 -0.50
N ARG A 97 25.15 26.63 0.12
CA ARG A 97 26.20 25.83 -0.54
C ARG A 97 25.91 24.32 -0.52
N THR A 98 24.90 23.88 0.23
CA THR A 98 24.58 22.45 0.39
C THR A 98 23.53 22.04 -0.64
N LYS A 99 23.84 20.99 -1.40
CA LYS A 99 22.91 20.37 -2.35
C LYS A 99 22.31 19.11 -1.71
N GLY A 100 20.99 18.93 -1.88
CA GLY A 100 20.28 17.77 -1.42
C GLY A 100 19.13 17.39 -2.35
N THR A 101 18.54 16.23 -2.14
CA THR A 101 17.34 15.78 -2.84
C THR A 101 16.24 15.45 -1.84
N THR A 102 14.99 15.78 -2.20
CA THR A 102 13.82 15.36 -1.42
C THR A 102 13.59 13.86 -1.58
N SER A 103 12.95 13.23 -0.60
CA SER A 103 12.64 11.81 -0.65
C SER A 103 11.68 11.46 -1.80
N ASP A 104 11.89 10.28 -2.37
CA ASP A 104 10.99 9.70 -3.36
C ASP A 104 9.71 9.21 -2.69
N PHE A 105 8.59 9.30 -3.39
CA PHE A 105 7.34 8.72 -2.91
C PHE A 105 6.51 8.15 -4.05
N LYS A 106 5.71 7.16 -3.74
CA LYS A 106 4.85 6.45 -4.67
C LYS A 106 3.39 6.67 -4.29
N LYS A 107 2.57 7.02 -5.28
CA LYS A 107 1.11 7.17 -5.14
C LYS A 107 0.40 6.08 -5.91
N ALA A 108 -0.65 5.55 -5.32
CA ALA A 108 -1.58 4.67 -6.01
C ALA A 108 -2.95 5.35 -6.09
N ILE A 109 -3.51 5.41 -7.28
CA ILE A 109 -4.88 5.87 -7.53
C ILE A 109 -5.71 4.61 -7.76
N VAL A 110 -6.59 4.33 -6.81
CA VAL A 110 -7.42 3.13 -6.78
C VAL A 110 -8.82 3.49 -7.24
N THR A 111 -9.33 2.83 -8.26
CA THR A 111 -10.71 2.96 -8.73
C THR A 111 -11.54 1.82 -8.18
N LEU A 112 -12.57 2.16 -7.41
CA LEU A 112 -13.49 1.19 -6.81
C LEU A 112 -14.68 0.91 -7.73
N LYS A 113 -15.38 -0.19 -7.45
CA LYS A 113 -16.65 -0.49 -8.08
C LYS A 113 -17.69 0.57 -7.69
N LYS A 114 -18.58 0.90 -8.61
CA LYS A 114 -19.71 1.82 -8.34
C LYS A 114 -20.54 1.28 -7.18
N GLY A 115 -20.72 2.10 -6.17
CA GLY A 115 -21.45 1.75 -4.95
C GLY A 115 -20.55 1.49 -3.73
N ASP A 116 -19.28 1.14 -3.92
CA ASP A 116 -18.32 0.98 -2.83
C ASP A 116 -17.71 2.34 -2.48
N LYS A 117 -17.70 2.67 -1.19
CA LYS A 117 -17.07 3.87 -0.66
C LYS A 117 -16.13 3.50 0.47
N ILE A 118 -15.04 4.23 0.60
CA ILE A 118 -14.13 4.10 1.75
C ILE A 118 -14.51 5.17 2.77
N GLU A 119 -15.06 4.72 3.90
CA GLU A 119 -15.37 5.60 5.02
C GLU A 119 -14.07 6.12 5.67
N GLY A 120 -14.11 7.35 6.17
CA GLY A 120 -12.97 7.99 6.83
C GLY A 120 -12.02 8.77 5.92
N ILE A 121 -12.14 8.67 4.59
CA ILE A 121 -11.34 9.49 3.65
C ILE A 121 -12.17 10.67 3.11
N THR A 122 -13.48 10.50 3.03
CA THR A 122 -14.40 11.50 2.48
C THR A 122 -14.93 12.49 3.53
N GLU A 123 -14.86 12.16 4.80
CA GLU A 123 -15.46 12.98 5.87
C GLU A 123 -14.57 14.15 6.36
N THR A 124 -13.34 14.25 5.86
CA THR A 124 -12.38 15.28 6.31
C THR A 124 -12.25 16.47 5.33
N ILE A 125 -13.18 16.59 4.41
CA ILE A 125 -13.18 17.69 3.43
C ILE A 125 -14.37 18.60 3.67
#